data_a3f72613f28896d0f9e9da90ced4c639
#
_entry.id   a3f72613f28896d0f9e9da90ced4c639
#
_cell.length_a   1.000
_cell.length_b   1.000
_cell.length_c   1.000
_cell.angle_alpha   90.00
_cell.angle_beta   90.00
_cell.angle_gamma   90.00
#
_symmetry.space_group_name_H-M   'P 1'
#
loop_
_entity.id
_entity.type
_entity.pdbx_description
1 polymer ?
#
loop_
_entity_poly.entity_id
_entity_poly.type
_entity_poly.pdbx_seq_one_letter_code
_entity_poly.pdbx_strand_id
1 'polypeptide(L)'
;MTYETRNLLDERIAEWRSRLQRAQAMQRDDVDELEDHLRSRVDELKSAGLDDDEAFLIAVRRVGELDAVSREFAREYSERLWKRLVLSPADPAGGTGWNTEATVALMLAVAAAACFRIPEVFGLQLAGPDGPGEFYVRNLALFVLPFLAGFFAWKRPPAPAATLRIAGAFAAALLVMNAYPFAPEGHTLALAALHLPVALWLTVGHAYAGGHWRDHTRRMHFIRFSGEWFIYYVLIALGGGVLT
;
A
#
# COMPACT_ATOMS: atom_id res chain seq x y z
N MET A 1 25.00 -13.32 50.13
CA MET A 1 23.76 -13.69 49.38
C MET A 1 23.36 -12.69 48.32
N THR A 2 24.18 -11.70 47.99
CA THR A 2 23.74 -10.54 47.14
C THR A 2 24.40 -10.51 45.76
N TYR A 3 25.42 -11.29 45.48
CA TYR A 3 26.12 -11.28 44.16
C TYR A 3 25.56 -12.29 43.15
N GLU A 4 25.07 -13.45 43.60
CA GLU A 4 24.49 -14.48 42.74
C GLU A 4 23.13 -14.09 42.17
N THR A 5 22.26 -13.45 42.97
CA THR A 5 20.93 -12.99 42.53
C THR A 5 21.02 -11.85 41.52
N ARG A 6 21.99 -10.96 41.66
CA ARG A 6 22.19 -9.87 40.69
C ARG A 6 22.68 -10.39 39.33
N ASN A 7 23.50 -11.43 39.31
CA ASN A 7 23.96 -12.06 38.05
C ASN A 7 22.81 -12.73 37.30
N LEU A 8 21.88 -13.39 38.01
CA LEU A 8 20.72 -14.03 37.42
C LEU A 8 19.72 -13.03 36.80
N LEU A 9 19.52 -11.88 37.41
CA LEU A 9 18.65 -10.82 36.86
C LEU A 9 19.26 -10.22 35.58
N ASP A 10 20.57 -9.93 35.58
CA ASP A 10 21.26 -9.41 34.41
C ASP A 10 21.27 -10.41 33.25
N GLU A 11 21.40 -11.70 33.51
CA GLU A 11 21.27 -12.75 32.49
C GLU A 11 19.86 -12.80 31.87
N ARG A 12 18.80 -12.66 32.68
CA ARG A 12 17.41 -12.62 32.19
C ARG A 12 17.13 -11.36 31.35
N ILE A 13 17.65 -10.22 31.76
CA ILE A 13 17.54 -8.98 30.99
C ILE A 13 18.26 -9.11 29.65
N ALA A 14 19.46 -9.71 29.64
CA ALA A 14 20.21 -9.97 28.42
C ALA A 14 19.50 -10.95 27.47
N GLU A 15 18.85 -12.00 28.02
CA GLU A 15 18.05 -12.92 27.24
C GLU A 15 16.81 -12.23 26.63
N TRP A 16 16.09 -11.43 27.42
CA TRP A 16 14.97 -10.62 26.97
C TRP A 16 15.39 -9.65 25.85
N ARG A 17 16.50 -8.92 26.03
CA ARG A 17 17.08 -8.05 25.00
C ARG A 17 17.40 -8.81 23.70
N SER A 18 17.99 -9.98 23.80
CA SER A 18 18.33 -10.80 22.62
C SER A 18 17.09 -11.29 21.87
N ARG A 19 15.96 -11.49 22.55
CA ARG A 19 14.67 -11.83 21.93
C ARG A 19 14.08 -10.64 21.18
N LEU A 20 14.14 -9.42 21.75
CA LEU A 20 13.70 -8.19 21.07
C LEU A 20 14.51 -7.91 19.80
N GLN A 21 15.84 -8.04 19.88
CA GLN A 21 16.73 -7.86 18.73
C GLN A 21 16.47 -8.88 17.61
N ARG A 22 16.09 -10.12 17.93
CA ARG A 22 15.73 -11.15 16.95
C ARG A 22 14.40 -10.91 16.28
N ALA A 23 13.49 -10.19 16.90
CA ALA A 23 12.18 -9.87 16.34
C ALA A 23 12.22 -8.84 15.19
N GLN A 24 13.41 -8.32 14.81
CA GLN A 24 13.72 -7.47 13.63
C GLN A 24 12.86 -6.20 13.46
N ALA A 25 12.11 -5.79 14.46
CA ALA A 25 11.19 -4.66 14.36
C ALA A 25 11.69 -3.36 15.01
N MET A 26 12.84 -3.41 15.75
CA MET A 26 13.34 -2.29 16.55
C MET A 26 14.78 -1.92 16.19
N GLN A 27 15.09 -0.62 16.21
CA GLN A 27 16.46 -0.12 16.11
C GLN A 27 17.21 -0.38 17.44
N ARG A 28 18.53 -0.40 17.40
CA ARG A 28 19.37 -0.67 18.59
C ARG A 28 19.11 0.34 19.71
N ASP A 29 18.95 1.61 19.34
CA ASP A 29 18.71 2.71 20.28
C ASP A 29 17.35 2.54 21.01
N ASP A 30 16.32 2.04 20.31
CA ASP A 30 15.00 1.76 20.91
C ASP A 30 15.06 0.59 21.90
N VAL A 31 15.89 -0.42 21.61
CA VAL A 31 16.11 -1.57 22.52
C VAL A 31 16.86 -1.14 23.77
N ASP A 32 17.83 -0.24 23.65
CA ASP A 32 18.59 0.30 24.77
C ASP A 32 17.68 1.14 25.69
N GLU A 33 16.79 1.98 25.12
CA GLU A 33 15.80 2.74 25.89
C GLU A 33 14.80 1.85 26.63
N LEU A 34 14.33 0.78 25.97
CA LEU A 34 13.45 -0.21 26.61
C LEU A 34 14.14 -0.99 27.74
N GLU A 35 15.42 -1.31 27.59
CA GLU A 35 16.20 -1.94 28.65
C GLU A 35 16.33 -1.03 29.86
N ASP A 36 16.62 0.25 29.66
CA ASP A 36 16.71 1.24 30.74
C ASP A 36 15.37 1.40 31.47
N HIS A 37 14.26 1.43 30.72
CA HIS A 37 12.92 1.44 31.29
C HIS A 37 12.60 0.17 32.09
N LEU A 38 12.98 -1.02 31.58
CA LEU A 38 12.78 -2.28 32.26
C LEU A 38 13.57 -2.30 33.58
N ARG A 39 14.86 -1.90 33.57
CA ARG A 39 15.70 -1.83 34.75
C ARG A 39 15.13 -0.89 35.82
N SER A 40 14.72 0.32 35.40
CA SER A 40 14.08 1.29 36.28
C SER A 40 12.82 0.75 36.95
N ARG A 41 11.98 0.02 36.22
CA ARG A 41 10.77 -0.61 36.75
C ARG A 41 11.05 -1.77 37.70
N VAL A 42 12.05 -2.58 37.40
CA VAL A 42 12.50 -3.65 38.31
C VAL A 42 12.97 -3.06 39.61
N ASP A 43 13.80 -2.00 39.58
CA ASP A 43 14.30 -1.34 40.79
C ASP A 43 13.18 -0.70 41.62
N GLU A 44 12.16 -0.11 40.97
CA GLU A 44 10.98 0.43 41.64
C GLU A 44 10.19 -0.68 42.38
N LEU A 45 9.96 -1.81 41.71
CA LEU A 45 9.23 -2.94 42.28
C LEU A 45 10.00 -3.63 43.41
N LYS A 46 11.32 -3.71 43.29
CA LYS A 46 12.21 -4.21 44.38
C LYS A 46 12.13 -3.27 45.58
N SER A 47 12.12 -1.96 45.35
CA SER A 47 11.97 -0.96 46.43
C SER A 47 10.61 -1.05 47.12
N ALA A 48 9.58 -1.57 46.40
CA ALA A 48 8.26 -1.86 46.97
C ALA A 48 8.18 -3.21 47.72
N GLY A 49 9.29 -3.97 47.80
CA GLY A 49 9.39 -5.18 48.57
C GLY A 49 9.21 -6.50 47.81
N LEU A 50 9.18 -6.47 46.47
CA LEU A 50 9.14 -7.66 45.64
C LEU A 50 10.55 -8.27 45.53
N ASP A 51 10.60 -9.60 45.32
CA ASP A 51 11.85 -10.27 45.01
C ASP A 51 12.31 -10.01 43.54
N ASP A 52 13.53 -10.37 43.21
CA ASP A 52 14.12 -10.12 41.89
C ASP A 52 13.33 -10.81 40.74
N ASP A 53 12.79 -12.00 41.00
CA ASP A 53 12.03 -12.78 40.03
C ASP A 53 10.64 -12.22 39.81
N GLU A 54 9.95 -11.87 40.88
CA GLU A 54 8.61 -11.24 40.81
C GLU A 54 8.69 -9.86 40.18
N ALA A 55 9.66 -9.04 40.57
CA ALA A 55 9.88 -7.72 40.03
C ALA A 55 10.15 -7.77 38.51
N PHE A 56 11.02 -8.69 38.06
CA PHE A 56 11.32 -8.87 36.66
C PHE A 56 10.08 -9.32 35.86
N LEU A 57 9.33 -10.33 36.34
CA LEU A 57 8.13 -10.84 35.64
C LEU A 57 7.05 -9.76 35.49
N ILE A 58 6.82 -8.98 36.56
CA ILE A 58 5.83 -7.89 36.53
C ILE A 58 6.31 -6.76 35.62
N ALA A 59 7.59 -6.41 35.66
CA ALA A 59 8.16 -5.39 34.81
C ALA A 59 8.07 -5.80 33.33
N VAL A 60 8.47 -7.02 32.97
CA VAL A 60 8.38 -7.55 31.60
C VAL A 60 6.94 -7.60 31.13
N ARG A 61 5.97 -7.98 31.99
CA ARG A 61 4.56 -8.01 31.63
C ARG A 61 4.01 -6.61 31.36
N ARG A 62 4.40 -5.61 32.16
CA ARG A 62 4.01 -4.22 31.94
C ARG A 62 4.70 -3.60 30.72
N VAL A 63 5.97 -3.92 30.48
CA VAL A 63 6.69 -3.55 29.25
C VAL A 63 6.15 -4.36 28.07
N GLY A 64 5.68 -5.60 28.27
CA GLY A 64 5.06 -6.44 27.25
C GLY A 64 3.64 -6.01 26.84
N GLU A 65 2.93 -5.24 27.68
CA GLU A 65 1.74 -4.49 27.24
C GLU A 65 2.14 -3.35 26.29
N LEU A 66 3.35 -2.79 26.44
CA LEU A 66 4.05 -1.98 25.44
C LEU A 66 4.33 -2.77 24.14
N ASP A 67 4.39 -4.10 24.15
CA ASP A 67 4.57 -4.90 22.92
C ASP A 67 3.34 -4.83 21.99
N ALA A 68 2.16 -4.56 22.50
CA ALA A 68 1.01 -4.16 21.70
C ALA A 68 1.18 -2.74 21.11
N VAL A 69 1.76 -1.82 21.89
CA VAL A 69 2.12 -0.47 21.45
C VAL A 69 3.33 -0.53 20.49
N SER A 70 4.31 -1.39 20.76
CA SER A 70 5.45 -1.62 19.85
C SER A 70 5.03 -2.23 18.52
N ARG A 71 4.02 -3.09 18.50
CA ARG A 71 3.41 -3.58 17.24
C ARG A 71 2.67 -2.47 16.50
N GLU A 72 1.97 -1.60 17.20
CA GLU A 72 1.32 -0.43 16.60
C GLU A 72 2.37 0.61 16.16
N PHE A 73 3.45 0.81 16.94
CA PHE A 73 4.59 1.67 16.61
C PHE A 73 5.38 1.12 15.41
N ALA A 74 5.65 -0.19 15.36
CA ALA A 74 6.28 -0.84 14.21
C ALA A 74 5.39 -0.75 12.97
N ARG A 75 4.09 -0.80 13.14
CA ARG A 75 3.11 -0.58 12.08
C ARG A 75 3.11 0.86 11.60
N GLU A 76 3.08 1.83 12.51
CA GLU A 76 3.16 3.26 12.19
C GLU A 76 4.54 3.64 11.63
N TYR A 77 5.62 3.05 12.12
CA TYR A 77 6.98 3.26 11.63
C TYR A 77 7.20 2.61 10.26
N SER A 78 6.63 1.44 10.02
CA SER A 78 6.60 0.85 8.67
C SER A 78 5.80 1.72 7.69
N GLU A 79 4.76 2.43 8.17
CA GLU A 79 4.02 3.41 7.38
C GLU A 79 4.82 4.69 7.13
N ARG A 80 5.59 5.15 8.11
CA ARG A 80 6.52 6.29 7.95
C ARG A 80 7.71 5.95 7.05
N LEU A 81 8.26 4.74 7.15
CA LEU A 81 9.28 4.23 6.23
C LEU A 81 8.72 4.07 4.81
N TRP A 82 7.50 3.58 4.69
CA TRP A 82 6.80 3.50 3.41
C TRP A 82 6.55 4.91 2.84
N LYS A 83 6.13 5.88 3.64
CA LYS A 83 6.01 7.29 3.24
C LYS A 83 7.36 7.90 2.86
N ARG A 84 8.44 7.59 3.56
CA ARG A 84 9.80 8.02 3.19
C ARG A 84 10.29 7.34 1.91
N LEU A 85 10.02 6.06 1.69
CA LEU A 85 10.37 5.34 0.46
C LEU A 85 9.59 5.84 -0.77
N VAL A 86 8.37 6.33 -0.56
CA VAL A 86 7.52 6.85 -1.65
C VAL A 86 7.72 8.37 -1.86
N LEU A 87 8.03 9.12 -0.78
CA LEU A 87 8.10 10.59 -0.81
C LEU A 87 9.51 11.15 -0.61
N SER A 88 10.51 10.33 -0.23
CA SER A 88 11.90 10.81 -0.20
C SER A 88 12.47 10.83 -1.61
N PRO A 89 13.07 11.94 -2.03
CA PRO A 89 14.02 11.91 -3.11
C PRO A 89 15.10 10.89 -2.76
N ALA A 90 15.48 10.05 -3.73
CA ALA A 90 16.48 9.00 -3.59
C ALA A 90 17.69 9.46 -2.77
N ASP A 91 18.17 8.57 -1.87
CA ASP A 91 19.39 8.73 -1.09
C ASP A 91 20.52 9.32 -1.95
N PRO A 92 21.22 10.38 -1.50
CA PRO A 92 22.34 10.97 -2.26
C PRO A 92 23.58 10.08 -2.32
N ALA A 93 23.54 8.87 -1.79
CA ALA A 93 24.67 7.91 -1.80
C ALA A 93 24.57 6.81 -2.87
N GLY A 94 23.52 6.74 -3.65
CA GLY A 94 23.38 5.80 -4.75
C GLY A 94 23.03 6.53 -6.03
N GLY A 95 23.91 6.50 -7.00
CA GLY A 95 23.94 7.21 -8.27
C GLY A 95 22.61 7.60 -8.89
N THR A 96 22.63 8.63 -9.72
CA THR A 96 21.58 9.23 -10.57
C THR A 96 20.89 8.24 -11.53
N GLY A 97 20.53 7.03 -11.04
CA GLY A 97 19.76 6.04 -11.78
C GLY A 97 18.29 6.13 -11.36
N TRP A 98 17.43 6.50 -12.25
CA TRP A 98 15.98 6.36 -12.11
C TRP A 98 15.68 4.94 -11.66
N ASN A 99 14.97 4.80 -10.56
CA ASN A 99 14.56 3.49 -10.06
C ASN A 99 13.76 2.79 -11.17
N THR A 100 14.10 1.55 -11.52
CA THR A 100 13.47 0.81 -12.64
C THR A 100 11.94 0.83 -12.55
N GLU A 101 11.40 0.77 -11.32
CA GLU A 101 9.95 0.87 -11.08
C GLU A 101 9.39 2.25 -11.51
N ALA A 102 10.06 3.33 -11.15
CA ALA A 102 9.64 4.69 -11.54
C ALA A 102 9.71 4.88 -13.07
N THR A 103 10.75 4.34 -13.71
CA THR A 103 10.89 4.37 -15.16
C THR A 103 9.77 3.60 -15.86
N VAL A 104 9.45 2.39 -15.41
CA VAL A 104 8.36 1.59 -15.97
C VAL A 104 7.01 2.27 -15.74
N ALA A 105 6.77 2.82 -14.54
CA ALA A 105 5.55 3.56 -14.23
C ALA A 105 5.38 4.77 -15.14
N LEU A 106 6.46 5.56 -15.35
CA LEU A 106 6.45 6.71 -16.24
C LEU A 106 6.19 6.31 -17.70
N MET A 107 6.87 5.27 -18.19
CA MET A 107 6.64 4.77 -19.55
C MET A 107 5.20 4.32 -19.77
N LEU A 108 4.60 3.61 -18.80
CA LEU A 108 3.21 3.19 -18.89
C LEU A 108 2.23 4.38 -18.79
N ALA A 109 2.55 5.39 -17.98
CA ALA A 109 1.75 6.61 -17.90
C ALA A 109 1.79 7.40 -19.21
N VAL A 110 2.97 7.52 -19.83
CA VAL A 110 3.13 8.15 -21.16
C VAL A 110 2.40 7.35 -22.23
N ALA A 111 2.48 6.01 -22.20
CA ALA A 111 1.75 5.15 -23.11
C ALA A 111 0.22 5.29 -22.95
N ALA A 112 -0.28 5.38 -21.73
CA ALA A 112 -1.70 5.63 -21.45
C ALA A 112 -2.13 6.99 -22.01
N ALA A 113 -1.35 8.04 -21.77
CA ALA A 113 -1.62 9.38 -22.30
C ALA A 113 -1.58 9.41 -23.85
N ALA A 114 -0.63 8.73 -24.48
CA ALA A 114 -0.58 8.58 -25.92
C ALA A 114 -1.81 7.81 -26.46
N CYS A 115 -2.17 6.71 -25.81
CA CYS A 115 -3.36 5.93 -26.17
C CYS A 115 -4.64 6.78 -26.08
N PHE A 116 -4.74 7.65 -25.08
CA PHE A 116 -5.86 8.57 -24.91
C PHE A 116 -5.95 9.59 -26.03
N ARG A 117 -4.82 9.98 -26.68
CA ARG A 117 -4.78 10.93 -27.79
C ARG A 117 -5.02 10.30 -29.17
N ILE A 118 -4.81 8.98 -29.31
CA ILE A 118 -4.96 8.29 -30.61
C ILE A 118 -6.32 8.53 -31.27
N PRO A 119 -7.49 8.46 -30.55
CA PRO A 119 -8.79 8.64 -31.18
C PRO A 119 -8.96 10.04 -31.81
N GLU A 120 -8.30 11.07 -31.29
CA GLU A 120 -8.36 12.42 -31.87
C GLU A 120 -7.77 12.45 -33.30
N VAL A 121 -6.74 11.66 -33.57
CA VAL A 121 -6.14 11.53 -34.90
C VAL A 121 -7.14 10.97 -35.93
N PHE A 122 -8.12 10.19 -35.45
CA PHE A 122 -9.21 9.65 -36.26
C PHE A 122 -10.47 10.55 -36.27
N GLY A 123 -10.37 11.78 -35.76
CA GLY A 123 -11.45 12.76 -35.78
C GLY A 123 -12.46 12.63 -34.65
N LEU A 124 -12.18 11.77 -33.63
CA LEU A 124 -13.01 11.67 -32.43
C LEU A 124 -12.64 12.79 -31.46
N GLN A 125 -13.54 13.76 -31.28
CA GLN A 125 -13.27 14.91 -30.41
C GLN A 125 -13.37 14.56 -28.94
N LEU A 126 -12.36 15.00 -28.15
CA LEU A 126 -12.37 14.86 -26.71
C LEU A 126 -13.46 15.71 -26.05
N ALA A 127 -13.63 16.93 -26.54
CA ALA A 127 -14.67 17.87 -26.10
C ALA A 127 -15.26 18.55 -27.33
N GLY A 128 -16.60 18.51 -27.43
CA GLY A 128 -17.38 19.20 -28.45
C GLY A 128 -18.22 20.32 -27.83
N PRO A 129 -19.03 21.04 -28.65
CA PRO A 129 -19.95 22.06 -28.15
C PRO A 129 -20.96 21.52 -27.12
N ASP A 130 -21.29 20.24 -27.21
CA ASP A 130 -22.27 19.55 -26.36
C ASP A 130 -21.66 18.80 -25.18
N GLY A 131 -20.36 18.97 -24.91
CA GLY A 131 -19.65 18.32 -23.82
C GLY A 131 -18.61 17.28 -24.26
N PRO A 132 -18.14 16.42 -23.35
CA PRO A 132 -17.14 15.40 -23.68
C PRO A 132 -17.71 14.38 -24.66
N GLY A 133 -16.90 14.02 -25.67
CA GLY A 133 -17.28 13.06 -26.71
C GLY A 133 -17.72 11.72 -26.11
N GLU A 134 -18.83 11.18 -26.59
CA GLU A 134 -19.41 9.93 -26.09
C GLU A 134 -18.41 8.77 -26.08
N PHE A 135 -17.54 8.69 -27.08
CA PHE A 135 -16.49 7.69 -27.16
C PHE A 135 -15.54 7.74 -25.96
N TYR A 136 -15.15 8.93 -25.55
CA TYR A 136 -14.24 9.12 -24.41
C TYR A 136 -14.94 8.79 -23.09
N VAL A 137 -16.20 9.17 -22.91
CA VAL A 137 -16.99 8.80 -21.74
C VAL A 137 -17.13 7.28 -21.60
N ARG A 138 -17.39 6.58 -22.71
CA ARG A 138 -17.49 5.12 -22.75
C ARG A 138 -16.17 4.43 -22.38
N ASN A 139 -15.04 4.97 -22.81
CA ASN A 139 -13.75 4.28 -22.79
C ASN A 139 -12.76 4.86 -21.76
N LEU A 140 -13.13 5.86 -20.93
CA LEU A 140 -12.23 6.54 -20.02
C LEU A 140 -11.44 5.56 -19.13
N ALA A 141 -12.11 4.61 -18.49
CA ALA A 141 -11.48 3.62 -17.66
C ALA A 141 -10.54 2.66 -18.44
N LEU A 142 -10.86 2.41 -19.70
CA LEU A 142 -10.08 1.54 -20.59
C LEU A 142 -8.79 2.21 -21.11
N PHE A 143 -8.68 3.52 -21.05
CA PHE A 143 -7.44 4.22 -21.39
C PHE A 143 -6.41 4.19 -20.26
N VAL A 144 -6.81 3.97 -19.01
CA VAL A 144 -5.91 4.09 -17.87
C VAL A 144 -5.71 2.74 -17.15
N LEU A 145 -6.79 2.04 -16.84
CA LEU A 145 -6.73 0.87 -15.96
C LEU A 145 -5.97 -0.34 -16.54
N PRO A 146 -5.95 -0.60 -17.87
CA PRO A 146 -5.12 -1.65 -18.44
C PRO A 146 -3.62 -1.43 -18.20
N PHE A 147 -3.15 -0.18 -18.30
CA PHE A 147 -1.74 0.16 -18.06
C PHE A 147 -1.39 -0.01 -16.60
N LEU A 148 -2.27 0.37 -15.69
CA LEU A 148 -2.11 0.14 -14.25
C LEU A 148 -2.10 -1.36 -13.93
N ALA A 149 -2.99 -2.15 -14.51
CA ALA A 149 -2.98 -3.60 -14.38
C ALA A 149 -1.70 -4.22 -14.93
N GLY A 150 -1.21 -3.71 -16.07
CA GLY A 150 0.07 -4.09 -16.68
C GLY A 150 1.26 -3.80 -15.77
N PHE A 151 1.28 -2.65 -15.11
CA PHE A 151 2.30 -2.31 -14.12
C PHE A 151 2.33 -3.32 -12.97
N PHE A 152 1.17 -3.66 -12.39
CA PHE A 152 1.11 -4.63 -11.31
C PHE A 152 1.44 -6.05 -11.77
N ALA A 153 1.02 -6.44 -12.97
CA ALA A 153 1.36 -7.72 -13.56
C ALA A 153 2.87 -7.84 -13.83
N TRP A 154 3.52 -6.75 -14.23
CA TRP A 154 4.98 -6.69 -14.37
C TRP A 154 5.68 -6.82 -13.00
N LYS A 155 5.21 -6.09 -11.99
CA LYS A 155 5.80 -6.10 -10.65
C LYS A 155 5.57 -7.42 -9.90
N ARG A 156 4.44 -8.07 -10.14
CA ARG A 156 4.01 -9.32 -9.49
C ARG A 156 3.44 -10.27 -10.54
N PRO A 157 4.30 -10.93 -11.32
CA PRO A 157 3.86 -11.73 -12.47
C PRO A 157 2.80 -12.78 -12.06
N PRO A 158 1.56 -12.68 -12.57
CA PRO A 158 0.53 -13.67 -12.31
C PRO A 158 0.77 -14.91 -13.17
N ALA A 159 0.22 -16.06 -12.74
CA ALA A 159 0.23 -17.27 -13.55
C ALA A 159 -0.48 -17.03 -14.91
N PRO A 160 -0.13 -17.75 -16.00
CA PRO A 160 -0.69 -17.52 -17.33
C PRO A 160 -2.22 -17.52 -17.37
N ALA A 161 -2.87 -18.42 -16.62
CA ALA A 161 -4.32 -18.47 -16.51
C ALA A 161 -4.93 -17.21 -15.84
N ALA A 162 -4.21 -16.59 -14.88
CA ALA A 162 -4.65 -15.33 -14.26
C ALA A 162 -4.44 -14.15 -15.21
N THR A 163 -3.33 -14.12 -15.94
CA THR A 163 -3.06 -13.12 -17.00
C THR A 163 -4.15 -13.17 -18.06
N LEU A 164 -4.53 -14.36 -18.51
CA LEU A 164 -5.60 -14.53 -19.50
C LEU A 164 -6.96 -14.00 -18.97
N ARG A 165 -7.27 -14.25 -17.70
CA ARG A 165 -8.50 -13.72 -17.07
C ARG A 165 -8.50 -12.20 -16.99
N ILE A 166 -7.36 -11.60 -16.61
CA ILE A 166 -7.21 -10.14 -16.55
C ILE A 166 -7.36 -9.54 -17.95
N ALA A 167 -6.64 -10.05 -18.92
CA ALA A 167 -6.73 -9.60 -20.32
C ALA A 167 -8.15 -9.80 -20.89
N GLY A 168 -8.75 -10.96 -20.64
CA GLY A 168 -10.12 -11.28 -21.05
C GLY A 168 -11.16 -10.33 -20.44
N ALA A 169 -11.01 -9.93 -19.18
CA ALA A 169 -11.90 -8.95 -18.53
C ALA A 169 -11.83 -7.58 -19.22
N PHE A 170 -10.62 -7.08 -19.53
CA PHE A 170 -10.48 -5.82 -20.28
C PHE A 170 -10.98 -5.93 -21.71
N ALA A 171 -10.72 -7.04 -22.40
CA ALA A 171 -11.24 -7.28 -23.75
C ALA A 171 -12.77 -7.36 -23.78
N ALA A 172 -13.38 -8.05 -22.83
CA ALA A 172 -14.82 -8.11 -22.69
C ALA A 172 -15.44 -6.72 -22.41
N ALA A 173 -14.81 -5.96 -21.52
CA ALA A 173 -15.25 -4.58 -21.24
C ALA A 173 -15.16 -3.69 -22.49
N LEU A 174 -14.06 -3.76 -23.22
CA LEU A 174 -13.88 -3.03 -24.49
C LEU A 174 -14.96 -3.42 -25.52
N LEU A 175 -15.21 -4.73 -25.67
CA LEU A 175 -16.23 -5.23 -26.58
C LEU A 175 -17.62 -4.75 -26.19
N VAL A 176 -18.01 -4.90 -24.92
CA VAL A 176 -19.34 -4.50 -24.44
C VAL A 176 -19.55 -3.01 -24.61
N MET A 177 -18.61 -2.18 -24.21
CA MET A 177 -18.78 -0.72 -24.28
C MET A 177 -18.84 -0.18 -25.70
N ASN A 178 -18.23 -0.85 -26.68
CA ASN A 178 -18.17 -0.35 -28.06
C ASN A 178 -19.07 -1.11 -29.04
N ALA A 179 -19.41 -2.37 -28.77
CA ALA A 179 -20.26 -3.16 -29.66
C ALA A 179 -21.72 -3.23 -29.21
N TYR A 180 -22.03 -2.96 -27.93
CA TYR A 180 -23.40 -3.00 -27.47
C TYR A 180 -24.18 -1.75 -27.99
N PRO A 181 -25.37 -1.93 -28.56
CA PRO A 181 -26.20 -0.82 -29.10
C PRO A 181 -26.89 -0.07 -27.94
N PHE A 182 -26.17 0.83 -27.29
CA PHE A 182 -26.77 1.70 -26.27
C PHE A 182 -27.80 2.65 -26.92
N ALA A 183 -28.99 2.77 -26.32
CA ALA A 183 -29.96 3.73 -26.76
C ALA A 183 -29.49 5.18 -26.49
N PRO A 184 -29.54 6.10 -27.45
CA PRO A 184 -28.99 7.46 -27.30
C PRO A 184 -29.62 8.24 -26.13
N GLU A 185 -30.88 8.03 -25.84
CA GLU A 185 -31.65 8.70 -24.77
C GLU A 185 -31.74 7.84 -23.49
N GLY A 186 -31.09 6.67 -23.49
CA GLY A 186 -31.20 5.70 -22.40
C GLY A 186 -30.14 5.95 -21.29
N HIS A 187 -30.56 5.77 -20.03
CA HIS A 187 -29.61 5.84 -18.89
C HIS A 187 -28.65 4.65 -18.82
N THR A 188 -28.80 3.64 -19.65
CA THR A 188 -28.03 2.40 -19.64
C THR A 188 -26.52 2.68 -19.93
N LEU A 189 -26.22 3.58 -20.85
CA LEU A 189 -24.86 4.00 -21.15
C LEU A 189 -24.24 4.70 -19.94
N ALA A 190 -24.96 5.64 -19.32
CA ALA A 190 -24.47 6.35 -18.14
C ALA A 190 -24.20 5.40 -16.98
N LEU A 191 -25.11 4.45 -16.73
CA LEU A 191 -24.92 3.41 -15.71
C LEU A 191 -23.72 2.50 -16.03
N ALA A 192 -23.56 2.07 -17.27
CA ALA A 192 -22.44 1.26 -17.70
C ALA A 192 -21.12 2.02 -17.52
N ALA A 193 -21.04 3.26 -17.97
CA ALA A 193 -19.85 4.12 -17.83
C ALA A 193 -19.50 4.40 -16.37
N LEU A 194 -20.48 4.49 -15.47
CA LEU A 194 -20.25 4.70 -14.05
C LEU A 194 -19.76 3.42 -13.34
N HIS A 195 -20.29 2.26 -13.70
CA HIS A 195 -19.95 0.99 -13.03
C HIS A 195 -18.69 0.32 -13.62
N LEU A 196 -18.38 0.60 -14.87
CA LEU A 196 -17.20 0.03 -15.54
C LEU A 196 -15.88 0.31 -14.80
N PRO A 197 -15.58 1.54 -14.36
CA PRO A 197 -14.36 1.81 -13.59
C PRO A 197 -14.27 0.95 -12.31
N VAL A 198 -15.38 0.73 -11.62
CA VAL A 198 -15.44 -0.10 -10.41
C VAL A 198 -15.14 -1.56 -10.74
N ALA A 199 -15.77 -2.12 -11.76
CA ALA A 199 -15.55 -3.49 -12.20
C ALA A 199 -14.09 -3.71 -12.67
N LEU A 200 -13.55 -2.77 -13.44
CA LEU A 200 -12.17 -2.83 -13.91
C LEU A 200 -11.15 -2.59 -12.78
N TRP A 201 -11.50 -1.81 -11.74
CA TRP A 201 -10.68 -1.67 -10.54
C TRP A 201 -10.50 -2.98 -9.80
N LEU A 202 -11.55 -3.81 -9.72
CA LEU A 202 -11.43 -5.17 -9.18
C LEU A 202 -10.52 -6.05 -10.04
N THR A 203 -10.51 -5.85 -11.36
CA THR A 203 -9.59 -6.53 -12.27
C THR A 203 -8.14 -6.08 -12.03
N VAL A 204 -7.90 -4.77 -11.80
CA VAL A 204 -6.61 -4.23 -11.35
C VAL A 204 -6.20 -4.86 -10.01
N GLY A 205 -7.14 -5.02 -9.08
CA GLY A 205 -6.90 -5.69 -7.80
C GLY A 205 -6.45 -7.14 -7.98
N HIS A 206 -7.00 -7.85 -8.97
CA HIS A 206 -6.56 -9.21 -9.30
C HIS A 206 -5.10 -9.22 -9.80
N ALA A 207 -4.72 -8.26 -10.64
CA ALA A 207 -3.34 -8.06 -11.08
C ALA A 207 -2.42 -7.68 -9.90
N TYR A 208 -2.86 -6.76 -9.04
CA TYR A 208 -2.15 -6.34 -7.82
C TYR A 208 -1.84 -7.52 -6.89
N ALA A 209 -2.78 -8.45 -6.73
CA ALA A 209 -2.61 -9.66 -5.93
C ALA A 209 -1.74 -10.73 -6.63
N GLY A 210 -1.21 -10.47 -7.83
CA GLY A 210 -0.44 -11.46 -8.61
C GLY A 210 -1.29 -12.68 -9.01
N GLY A 211 -2.59 -12.49 -9.23
CA GLY A 211 -3.53 -13.55 -9.57
C GLY A 211 -4.07 -14.36 -8.38
N HIS A 212 -3.59 -14.11 -7.16
CA HIS A 212 -3.95 -14.86 -5.95
C HIS A 212 -5.08 -14.15 -5.17
N TRP A 213 -6.22 -13.93 -5.82
CA TRP A 213 -7.35 -13.20 -5.22
C TRP A 213 -7.96 -13.88 -3.99
N ARG A 214 -7.77 -15.19 -3.82
CA ARG A 214 -8.25 -15.93 -2.64
C ARG A 214 -7.42 -15.70 -1.39
N ASP A 215 -6.20 -15.19 -1.53
CA ASP A 215 -5.34 -14.83 -0.40
C ASP A 215 -5.89 -13.59 0.31
N HIS A 216 -6.29 -13.77 1.57
CA HIS A 216 -6.87 -12.71 2.38
C HIS A 216 -5.90 -11.54 2.59
N THR A 217 -4.63 -11.85 2.87
CA THR A 217 -3.59 -10.83 3.11
C THR A 217 -3.38 -9.95 1.89
N ARG A 218 -3.28 -10.55 0.70
CA ARG A 218 -3.10 -9.80 -0.56
C ARG A 218 -4.30 -8.93 -0.90
N ARG A 219 -5.53 -9.40 -0.63
CA ARG A 219 -6.74 -8.58 -0.78
C ARG A 219 -6.74 -7.39 0.17
N MET A 220 -6.37 -7.59 1.45
CA MET A 220 -6.28 -6.51 2.43
C MET A 220 -5.25 -5.45 2.01
N HIS A 221 -4.10 -5.87 1.48
CA HIS A 221 -3.12 -4.95 0.91
C HIS A 221 -3.68 -4.13 -0.26
N PHE A 222 -4.49 -4.75 -1.13
CA PHE A 222 -5.15 -4.03 -2.22
C PHE A 222 -6.22 -3.04 -1.72
N ILE A 223 -7.02 -3.44 -0.73
CA ILE A 223 -8.02 -2.55 -0.10
C ILE A 223 -7.33 -1.34 0.52
N ARG A 224 -6.24 -1.56 1.25
CA ARG A 224 -5.44 -0.48 1.83
C ARG A 224 -4.86 0.44 0.76
N PHE A 225 -4.24 -0.12 -0.27
CA PHE A 225 -3.76 0.64 -1.44
C PHE A 225 -4.87 1.48 -2.08
N SER A 226 -6.07 0.90 -2.26
CA SER A 226 -7.22 1.60 -2.82
C SER A 226 -7.67 2.78 -1.96
N GLY A 227 -7.69 2.61 -0.62
CA GLY A 227 -8.01 3.67 0.32
C GLY A 227 -6.98 4.81 0.30
N GLU A 228 -5.70 4.47 0.32
CA GLU A 228 -4.61 5.44 0.23
C GLU A 228 -4.66 6.23 -1.08
N TRP A 229 -4.83 5.53 -2.22
CA TRP A 229 -4.97 6.14 -3.54
C TRP A 229 -6.17 7.10 -3.60
N PHE A 230 -7.32 6.69 -3.04
CA PHE A 230 -8.53 7.52 -3.00
C PHE A 230 -8.31 8.81 -2.19
N ILE A 231 -7.65 8.71 -1.03
CA ILE A 231 -7.31 9.88 -0.20
C ILE A 231 -6.43 10.86 -0.98
N TYR A 232 -5.37 10.38 -1.64
CA TYR A 232 -4.51 11.23 -2.47
C TYR A 232 -5.27 11.88 -3.63
N TYR A 233 -6.14 11.12 -4.30
CA TYR A 233 -6.98 11.64 -5.38
C TYR A 233 -7.87 12.78 -4.89
N VAL A 234 -8.55 12.60 -3.75
CA VAL A 234 -9.41 13.63 -3.16
C VAL A 234 -8.60 14.86 -2.77
N LEU A 235 -7.42 14.69 -2.15
CA LEU A 235 -6.56 15.82 -1.77
C LEU A 235 -6.08 16.61 -2.99
N ILE A 236 -5.70 15.94 -4.08
CA ILE A 236 -5.30 16.60 -5.33
C ILE A 236 -6.49 17.33 -5.96
N ALA A 237 -7.67 16.70 -5.98
CA ALA A 237 -8.88 17.31 -6.54
C ALA A 237 -9.31 18.55 -5.75
N LEU A 238 -9.26 18.48 -4.41
CA LEU A 238 -9.55 19.62 -3.54
C LEU A 238 -8.52 20.74 -3.71
N GLY A 239 -7.21 20.39 -3.78
CA GLY A 239 -6.15 21.37 -4.02
C GLY A 239 -6.28 22.05 -5.38
N GLY A 240 -6.62 21.30 -6.44
CA GLY A 240 -6.90 21.86 -7.76
C GLY A 240 -8.14 22.78 -7.77
N GLY A 241 -9.21 22.38 -7.06
CA GLY A 241 -10.44 23.20 -6.96
C GLY A 241 -10.29 24.49 -6.15
N VAL A 242 -9.25 24.60 -5.31
CA VAL A 242 -8.93 25.86 -4.59
C VAL A 242 -8.09 26.80 -5.45
N LEU A 243 -7.34 26.28 -6.44
CA LEU A 243 -6.45 27.05 -7.28
C LEU A 243 -7.10 27.54 -8.60
N THR A 244 -8.32 27.09 -8.89
CA THR A 244 -9.12 27.51 -10.05
C THR A 244 -10.26 28.46 -9.63
#